data_0de9d43c87e398d02194533b84ad6e69
#
_entry.id   0de9d43c87e398d02194533b84ad6e69
#
_cell.length_a   1.000
_cell.length_b   1.000
_cell.length_c   1.000
_cell.angle_alpha   90.00
_cell.angle_beta   90.00
_cell.angle_gamma   90.00
#
_symmetry.space_group_name_H-M   'P 1'
#
loop_
_entity.id
_entity.type
_entity.pdbx_description
1 polymer ?
#
loop_
_entity_poly.entity_id
_entity_poly.type
_entity_poly.pdbx_seq_one_letter_code
_entity_poly.pdbx_strand_id
1 'polypeptide(L)'
;MLFRSAKDPAELLPKHEYAHGVKEKLLNYSLNMKEDASGRDKAVVFQAALGYNANNYELLMQEIMAGVGRYKASGKTTTEHGEKFTVRMLVKGANGRYVPIRTGWIIAPEDRTPRMTTAFVDR
;
A
#
# COMPACT_ATOMS: atom_id res chain seq x y z
N MET A 1 4.23 7.37 16.85
CA MET A 1 2.98 7.33 16.06
C MET A 1 3.30 7.13 14.61
N LEU A 2 2.81 6.08 14.02
CA LEU A 2 3.24 5.66 12.70
C LEU A 2 2.28 6.02 11.58
N PHE A 3 1.00 6.21 11.91
CA PHE A 3 -0.01 6.54 10.92
C PHE A 3 -1.04 7.45 11.55
N ARG A 4 -1.65 8.28 10.74
CA ARG A 4 -2.63 9.27 11.20
C ARG A 4 -3.74 9.41 10.19
N SER A 5 -4.96 9.56 10.70
CA SER A 5 -6.08 9.95 9.85
C SER A 5 -5.86 11.38 9.36
N ALA A 6 -6.21 11.64 8.11
CA ALA A 6 -6.14 12.96 7.55
C ALA A 6 -7.25 13.83 8.16
N LYS A 7 -6.93 15.08 8.47
CA LYS A 7 -7.90 16.05 8.96
C LYS A 7 -8.44 16.92 7.83
N ASP A 8 -7.71 16.99 6.73
CA ASP A 8 -8.01 17.81 5.56
C ASP A 8 -7.80 16.95 4.33
N PRO A 9 -8.73 16.99 3.33
CA PRO A 9 -8.55 16.27 2.09
C PRO A 9 -7.21 16.54 1.40
N ALA A 10 -6.64 17.74 1.59
CA ALA A 10 -5.33 18.07 1.01
C ALA A 10 -4.18 17.25 1.61
N GLU A 11 -4.38 16.61 2.75
CA GLU A 11 -3.38 15.74 3.37
C GLU A 11 -3.38 14.32 2.81
N LEU A 12 -4.42 13.97 2.04
CA LEU A 12 -4.53 12.65 1.45
C LEU A 12 -3.65 12.53 0.21
N LEU A 13 -3.39 11.30 -0.18
CA LEU A 13 -2.72 11.02 -1.46
C LEU A 13 -3.50 11.72 -2.58
N PRO A 14 -2.85 12.56 -3.40
CA PRO A 14 -3.56 13.23 -4.49
C PRO A 14 -4.24 12.23 -5.42
N LYS A 15 -5.51 12.49 -5.73
CA LYS A 15 -6.31 11.63 -6.60
C LYS A 15 -6.35 10.18 -6.14
N HIS A 16 -6.42 9.97 -4.83
CA HIS A 16 -6.42 8.64 -4.23
C HIS A 16 -7.55 7.74 -4.75
N GLU A 17 -8.69 8.32 -5.14
CA GLU A 17 -9.80 7.54 -5.67
C GLU A 17 -9.48 6.91 -7.03
N TYR A 18 -8.45 7.39 -7.70
CA TYR A 18 -7.96 6.84 -8.96
C TYR A 18 -6.66 6.04 -8.77
N ALA A 19 -6.31 5.71 -7.53
CA ALA A 19 -5.13 4.91 -7.24
C ALA A 19 -5.22 3.56 -7.96
N HIS A 20 -4.12 3.12 -8.54
CA HIS A 20 -4.11 1.92 -9.38
C HIS A 20 -2.80 1.14 -9.22
N GLY A 21 -2.72 0.02 -9.93
CA GLY A 21 -1.56 -0.86 -9.86
C GLY A 21 -1.51 -1.71 -8.60
N VAL A 22 -2.54 -1.66 -7.77
CA VAL A 22 -2.57 -2.36 -6.48
C VAL A 22 -2.59 -3.87 -6.69
N LYS A 23 -3.50 -4.37 -7.52
CA LYS A 23 -3.62 -5.80 -7.79
C LYS A 23 -2.30 -6.38 -8.31
N GLU A 24 -1.73 -5.73 -9.32
CA GLU A 24 -0.49 -6.19 -9.94
C GLU A 24 0.66 -6.22 -8.94
N LYS A 25 0.79 -5.18 -8.14
CA LYS A 25 1.87 -5.11 -7.17
C LYS A 25 1.69 -6.11 -6.03
N LEU A 26 0.46 -6.32 -5.60
CA LEU A 26 0.19 -7.32 -4.56
C LEU A 26 0.51 -8.73 -5.06
N LEU A 27 0.01 -9.10 -6.25
CA LEU A 27 0.19 -10.45 -6.75
C LEU A 27 1.61 -10.74 -7.22
N ASN A 28 2.27 -9.74 -7.81
CA ASN A 28 3.60 -9.95 -8.38
C ASN A 28 4.74 -9.65 -7.41
N TYR A 29 4.44 -9.00 -6.28
CA TYR A 29 5.48 -8.57 -5.36
C TYR A 29 5.11 -8.83 -3.90
N SER A 30 4.17 -8.05 -3.32
CA SER A 30 3.93 -8.04 -1.87
C SER A 30 3.42 -9.37 -1.32
N LEU A 31 2.68 -10.14 -2.11
CA LEU A 31 2.11 -11.43 -1.71
C LEU A 31 2.69 -12.59 -2.51
N ASN A 32 3.77 -12.34 -3.25
CA ASN A 32 4.38 -13.38 -4.08
C ASN A 32 5.29 -14.26 -3.24
N MET A 33 4.86 -15.50 -3.03
CA MET A 33 5.57 -16.48 -2.20
C MET A 33 6.53 -17.36 -2.99
N LYS A 34 6.71 -17.12 -4.28
CA LYS A 34 7.65 -17.90 -5.09
C LYS A 34 9.05 -17.75 -4.50
N GLU A 35 9.81 -18.85 -4.55
CA GLU A 35 11.10 -18.95 -3.87
C GLU A 35 12.10 -17.89 -4.31
N ASP A 36 12.09 -17.55 -5.60
CA ASP A 36 13.00 -16.56 -6.18
C ASP A 36 12.40 -15.16 -6.32
N ALA A 37 11.18 -14.94 -5.79
CA ALA A 37 10.52 -13.65 -5.93
C ALA A 37 11.20 -12.59 -5.05
N SER A 38 11.38 -11.39 -5.60
CA SER A 38 12.00 -10.28 -4.87
C SER A 38 11.20 -9.82 -3.66
N GLY A 39 9.89 -10.02 -3.70
CA GLY A 39 8.98 -9.62 -2.61
C GLY A 39 8.69 -10.70 -1.60
N ARG A 40 9.35 -11.86 -1.70
CA ARG A 40 9.03 -13.02 -0.85
C ARG A 40 9.08 -12.73 0.64
N ASP A 41 10.08 -11.98 1.10
CA ASP A 41 10.19 -11.65 2.53
C ASP A 41 8.95 -10.89 3.02
N LYS A 42 8.45 -9.97 2.21
CA LYS A 42 7.25 -9.20 2.55
C LYS A 42 6.01 -10.09 2.53
N ALA A 43 5.94 -11.02 1.58
CA ALA A 43 4.83 -11.95 1.46
C ALA A 43 4.72 -12.87 2.67
N VAL A 44 5.86 -13.37 3.15
CA VAL A 44 5.91 -14.21 4.35
C VAL A 44 5.35 -13.45 5.55
N VAL A 45 5.71 -12.19 5.70
CA VAL A 45 5.24 -11.37 6.82
C VAL A 45 3.75 -11.06 6.69
N PHE A 46 3.25 -10.75 5.49
CA PHE A 46 1.82 -10.55 5.28
C PHE A 46 1.01 -11.78 5.67
N GLN A 47 1.47 -12.95 5.28
CA GLN A 47 0.80 -14.20 5.62
C GLN A 47 0.79 -14.41 7.12
N ALA A 48 1.92 -14.23 7.79
CA ALA A 48 2.04 -14.48 9.22
C ALA A 48 1.28 -13.45 10.06
N ALA A 49 1.37 -12.17 9.71
CA ALA A 49 0.81 -11.09 10.53
C ALA A 49 -0.68 -10.89 10.28
N LEU A 50 -1.14 -11.02 9.05
CA LEU A 50 -2.49 -10.64 8.64
C LEU A 50 -3.27 -11.75 7.94
N GLY A 51 -2.63 -12.86 7.61
CA GLY A 51 -3.30 -13.96 6.91
C GLY A 51 -3.60 -13.67 5.45
N TYR A 52 -2.93 -12.69 4.85
CA TYR A 52 -3.11 -12.38 3.43
C TYR A 52 -2.13 -13.15 2.55
N ASN A 53 -2.64 -13.63 1.43
CA ASN A 53 -1.86 -14.31 0.39
C ASN A 53 -2.50 -14.06 -0.98
N ALA A 54 -1.98 -14.69 -2.02
CA ALA A 54 -2.49 -14.48 -3.37
C ALA A 54 -3.96 -14.90 -3.55
N ASN A 55 -4.45 -15.82 -2.71
CA ASN A 55 -5.82 -16.33 -2.83
C ASN A 55 -6.87 -15.37 -2.27
N ASN A 56 -6.49 -14.48 -1.35
CA ASN A 56 -7.43 -13.53 -0.75
C ASN A 56 -6.95 -12.07 -0.89
N TYR A 57 -6.12 -11.79 -1.89
CA TYR A 57 -5.54 -10.46 -2.10
C TYR A 57 -6.59 -9.35 -2.21
N GLU A 58 -7.78 -9.68 -2.67
CA GLU A 58 -8.85 -8.68 -2.89
C GLU A 58 -9.25 -8.00 -1.57
N LEU A 59 -9.23 -8.74 -0.48
CA LEU A 59 -9.54 -8.17 0.84
C LEU A 59 -8.46 -7.15 1.24
N LEU A 60 -7.20 -7.45 0.99
CA LEU A 60 -6.11 -6.51 1.27
C LEU A 60 -6.22 -5.29 0.36
N MET A 61 -6.53 -5.49 -0.92
CA MET A 61 -6.72 -4.40 -1.86
C MET A 61 -7.82 -3.46 -1.39
N GLN A 62 -8.94 -3.99 -0.90
CA GLN A 62 -10.02 -3.18 -0.36
C GLN A 62 -9.56 -2.36 0.85
N GLU A 63 -8.78 -2.97 1.75
CA GLU A 63 -8.23 -2.27 2.90
C GLU A 63 -7.29 -1.13 2.47
N ILE A 64 -6.46 -1.37 1.48
CA ILE A 64 -5.53 -0.35 0.97
C ILE A 64 -6.30 0.81 0.33
N MET A 65 -7.29 0.51 -0.50
CA MET A 65 -8.06 1.55 -1.17
C MET A 65 -8.86 2.38 -0.17
N ALA A 66 -9.41 1.77 0.86
CA ALA A 66 -10.06 2.50 1.94
C ALA A 66 -9.04 3.36 2.70
N GLY A 67 -7.84 2.82 2.94
CA GLY A 67 -6.80 3.50 3.70
C GLY A 67 -6.26 4.74 3.01
N VAL A 68 -6.10 4.74 1.69
CA VAL A 68 -5.58 5.94 1.00
C VAL A 68 -6.57 7.09 1.03
N GLY A 69 -7.84 6.82 1.24
CA GLY A 69 -8.87 7.85 1.41
C GLY A 69 -9.07 8.28 2.86
N ARG A 70 -8.30 7.71 3.79
CA ARG A 70 -8.47 7.96 5.22
C ARG A 70 -7.19 8.47 5.90
N TYR A 71 -6.04 7.89 5.57
CA TYR A 71 -4.79 8.18 6.25
C TYR A 71 -3.96 9.19 5.50
N LYS A 72 -3.23 10.01 6.26
CA LYS A 72 -2.39 11.06 5.72
C LYS A 72 -1.25 10.51 4.87
N ALA A 73 -1.04 11.10 3.69
CA ALA A 73 0.14 10.83 2.88
C ALA A 73 1.32 11.63 3.41
N SER A 74 2.50 11.07 3.32
CA SER A 74 3.72 11.70 3.84
C SER A 74 4.90 11.38 2.93
N GLY A 75 6.08 11.89 3.30
CA GLY A 75 7.31 11.56 2.62
C GLY A 75 7.35 11.95 1.15
N LYS A 76 6.66 13.05 0.79
CA LYS A 76 6.67 13.52 -0.60
C LYS A 76 8.10 13.77 -1.06
N THR A 77 8.49 13.11 -2.16
CA THR A 77 9.79 13.26 -2.77
C THR A 77 9.61 13.41 -4.27
N THR A 78 10.23 14.42 -4.84
CA THR A 78 10.17 14.65 -6.29
C THR A 78 11.40 14.04 -6.95
N THR A 79 11.18 13.20 -7.97
CA THR A 79 12.24 12.57 -8.75
C THR A 79 11.95 12.78 -10.23
N GLU A 80 12.90 12.39 -11.09
CA GLU A 80 12.70 12.46 -12.55
C GLU A 80 11.55 11.54 -13.01
N HIS A 81 11.22 10.52 -12.20
CA HIS A 81 10.16 9.56 -12.51
C HIS A 81 8.79 10.00 -11.99
N GLY A 82 8.73 11.06 -11.20
CA GLY A 82 7.50 11.59 -10.66
C GLY A 82 7.58 11.92 -9.18
N GLU A 83 6.43 12.19 -8.60
CA GLU A 83 6.32 12.49 -7.18
C GLU A 83 5.99 11.21 -6.41
N LYS A 84 6.77 10.93 -5.38
CA LYS A 84 6.59 9.75 -4.54
C LYS A 84 5.95 10.13 -3.22
N PHE A 85 5.09 9.24 -2.73
CA PHE A 85 4.40 9.40 -1.45
C PHE A 85 4.38 8.09 -0.70
N THR A 86 4.28 8.20 0.62
CA THR A 86 4.08 7.07 1.52
C THR A 86 2.76 7.26 2.24
N VAL A 87 1.95 6.19 2.32
CA VAL A 87 0.76 6.18 3.17
C VAL A 87 0.89 5.01 4.12
N ARG A 88 0.96 5.31 5.40
CA ARG A 88 0.92 4.31 6.47
C ARG A 88 -0.51 4.17 6.93
N MET A 89 -0.96 2.95 7.10
CA MET A 89 -2.35 2.70 7.44
C MET A 89 -2.49 1.48 8.32
N LEU A 90 -3.49 1.51 9.19
CA LEU A 90 -3.86 0.34 9.97
C LEU A 90 -4.86 -0.46 9.14
N VAL A 91 -4.56 -1.74 8.91
CA VAL A 91 -5.45 -2.60 8.13
C VAL A 91 -5.90 -3.78 8.96
N LYS A 92 -7.11 -4.26 8.66
CA LYS A 92 -7.65 -5.46 9.27
C LYS A 92 -7.21 -6.66 8.42
N GLY A 93 -6.64 -7.65 9.06
CA GLY A 93 -6.22 -8.87 8.39
C GLY A 93 -7.37 -9.82 8.12
N ALA A 94 -7.14 -10.77 7.23
CA ALA A 94 -8.04 -11.89 7.01
C ALA A 94 -8.19 -12.72 8.28
N ASN A 95 -7.17 -12.69 9.14
CA ASN A 95 -7.19 -13.36 10.45
C ASN A 95 -7.82 -12.53 11.56
N GLY A 96 -8.39 -11.37 11.25
CA GLY A 96 -9.07 -10.49 12.20
C GLY A 96 -8.15 -9.56 12.99
N ARG A 97 -6.84 -9.67 12.84
CA ARG A 97 -5.90 -8.79 13.53
C ARG A 97 -5.77 -7.46 12.83
N TYR A 98 -5.44 -6.42 13.60
CA TYR A 98 -5.17 -5.09 13.06
C TYR A 98 -3.67 -4.84 13.12
N VAL A 99 -3.05 -4.55 11.98
CA VAL A 99 -1.61 -4.36 11.90
C VAL A 99 -1.33 -3.20 10.96
N PRO A 100 -0.36 -2.33 11.29
CA PRO A 100 0.00 -1.24 10.38
C PRO A 100 0.78 -1.77 9.18
N ILE A 101 0.46 -1.22 8.01
CA ILE A 101 1.23 -1.47 6.79
C ILE A 101 1.72 -0.14 6.23
N ARG A 102 2.74 -0.21 5.41
CA ARG A 102 3.26 0.94 4.67
C ARG A 102 3.03 0.69 3.19
N THR A 103 2.46 1.69 2.52
CA THR A 103 2.27 1.65 1.07
C THR A 103 3.03 2.80 0.44
N GLY A 104 3.63 2.53 -0.71
CA GLY A 104 4.36 3.53 -1.48
C GLY A 104 3.66 3.77 -2.81
N TRP A 105 3.71 5.03 -3.26
CA TRP A 105 2.98 5.47 -4.45
C TRP A 105 3.85 6.41 -5.26
N ILE A 106 3.62 6.42 -6.57
CA ILE A 106 4.26 7.38 -7.47
C ILE A 106 3.23 7.97 -8.40
N ILE A 107 3.31 9.29 -8.61
CA ILE A 107 2.52 9.99 -9.61
C ILE A 107 3.51 10.42 -10.69
N ALA A 108 3.54 9.66 -11.79
CA ALA A 108 4.41 9.96 -12.91
C ALA A 108 3.93 11.24 -13.62
N PRO A 109 4.84 12.02 -14.24
CA PRO A 109 4.45 13.28 -14.89
C PRO A 109 3.36 13.13 -15.93
N GLU A 110 3.35 12.02 -16.66
CA GLU A 110 2.38 11.74 -17.73
C GLU A 110 1.09 11.10 -17.23
N ASP A 111 1.09 10.54 -16.02
CA ASP A 111 -0.02 9.73 -15.52
C ASP A 111 -1.02 10.53 -14.69
N ARG A 112 -0.53 11.39 -13.82
CA ARG A 112 -1.33 12.25 -12.92
C ARG A 112 -2.11 11.50 -11.84
N THR A 113 -2.12 10.18 -11.84
CA THR A 113 -2.80 9.38 -10.83
C THR A 113 -1.80 8.49 -10.11
N PRO A 114 -2.02 8.20 -8.81
CA PRO A 114 -1.03 7.45 -8.04
C PRO A 114 -1.07 5.96 -8.37
N ARG A 115 0.12 5.42 -8.66
CA ARG A 115 0.32 3.98 -8.88
C ARG A 115 1.10 3.41 -7.70
N MET A 116 0.66 2.29 -7.17
CA MET A 116 1.33 1.64 -6.06
C MET A 116 2.70 1.09 -6.49
N THR A 117 3.73 1.41 -5.72
CA THR A 117 5.09 0.92 -5.96
C THR A 117 5.50 -0.16 -4.98
N THR A 118 4.94 -0.17 -3.79
CA THR A 118 5.25 -1.17 -2.77
C THR A 118 4.17 -1.22 -1.71
N ALA A 119 4.10 -2.34 -1.01
CA ALA A 119 3.29 -2.49 0.21
C ALA A 119 3.94 -3.55 1.08
N PHE A 120 4.07 -3.29 2.37
CA PHE A 120 4.63 -4.26 3.31
C PHE A 120 4.16 -3.96 4.73
N VAL A 121 4.23 -4.98 5.59
CA VAL A 121 3.89 -4.82 6.99
C VAL A 121 4.92 -3.90 7.65
N ASP A 122 4.43 -2.88 8.33
CA ASP A 122 5.27 -1.84 8.95
C ASP A 122 5.58 -2.26 10.39
N ARG A 123 6.76 -2.82 10.58
CA ARG A 123 7.21 -3.31 11.88
C ARG A 123 8.21 -2.42 12.53
#